data_1b0cc0b4782b195ecfed92d54fd11bf2
#
_entry.id   1b0cc0b4782b195ecfed92d54fd11bf2
#
_cell.length_a   1.000
_cell.length_b   1.000
_cell.length_c   1.000
_cell.angle_alpha   90.00
_cell.angle_beta   90.00
_cell.angle_gamma   90.00
#
_symmetry.space_group_name_H-M   'P 1'
#
loop_
_entity.id
_entity.type
_entity.pdbx_description
1 polymer ?
#
loop_
_entity_poly.entity_id
_entity_poly.type
_entity_poly.pdbx_seq_one_letter_code
_entity_poly.pdbx_strand_id
1 'polypeptide(L)'
;ADDCYEFQALETLWNLREQSGADAAACGLPYLWPDGKQSVQAQLPAGVYGEAGIREKLVLPLTGDRLTQPVFNGYSVCYLFSTELIRKNHITFDGPYLEDELFVLEYFCNAHSLAVTDQPLYRYFLHGESATHHYMKNFPQVFARFMERKEALVAKYGLESSRPQWRESSNWAGLLIAVGNEYARDNPKSIRQRQKAVKEFCQRPEMEKAIREIAPAGLSPNKQMVANLVRGKHFFTLTQLYRLKNRI
;
A
#
# COMPACT_ATOMS: atom_id res chain seq x y z
N ALA A 1 4.18 4.37 18.92
CA ALA A 1 4.65 5.19 17.81
C ALA A 1 6.17 5.16 17.84
N ASP A 2 6.77 4.47 16.88
CA ASP A 2 8.20 4.19 16.88
C ASP A 2 8.90 4.97 15.77
N ASP A 3 8.12 5.46 14.81
CA ASP A 3 8.57 6.27 13.70
C ASP A 3 8.77 7.73 14.11
N CYS A 4 9.67 8.44 13.43
CA CYS A 4 9.92 9.84 13.69
C CYS A 4 10.31 10.62 12.43
N TYR A 5 10.04 11.91 12.46
CA TYR A 5 10.58 12.86 11.49
C TYR A 5 12.00 13.30 11.89
N GLU A 6 12.81 13.62 10.90
CA GLU A 6 14.03 14.40 11.12
C GLU A 6 13.67 15.78 11.68
N PHE A 7 14.55 16.34 12.51
CA PHE A 7 14.29 17.62 13.21
C PHE A 7 13.87 18.74 12.26
N GLN A 8 14.49 18.83 11.08
CA GLN A 8 14.20 19.87 10.08
C GLN A 8 13.10 19.50 9.09
N ALA A 9 12.42 18.35 9.24
CA ALA A 9 11.53 17.81 8.23
C ALA A 9 10.37 18.76 7.87
N LEU A 10 9.67 19.26 8.87
CA LEU A 10 8.52 20.16 8.64
C LEU A 10 8.96 21.48 8.01
N GLU A 11 10.06 22.07 8.46
CA GLU A 11 10.61 23.28 7.88
C GLU A 11 11.04 23.07 6.43
N THR A 12 11.71 21.96 6.15
CA THR A 12 12.16 21.63 4.79
C THR A 12 10.96 21.47 3.84
N LEU A 13 9.95 20.68 4.25
CA LEU A 13 8.75 20.46 3.44
C LEU A 13 7.92 21.73 3.27
N TRP A 14 7.81 22.55 4.32
CA TRP A 14 7.13 23.83 4.25
C TRP A 14 7.82 24.78 3.27
N ASN A 15 9.13 24.97 3.41
CA ASN A 15 9.90 25.85 2.52
C ASN A 15 9.84 25.36 1.07
N LEU A 16 9.92 24.04 0.84
CA LEU A 16 9.80 23.46 -0.49
C LEU A 16 8.43 23.77 -1.11
N ARG A 17 7.35 23.63 -0.33
CA ARG A 17 5.99 23.94 -0.76
C ARG A 17 5.83 25.42 -1.06
N GLU A 18 6.25 26.32 -0.16
CA GLU A 18 6.12 27.78 -0.34
C GLU A 18 6.92 28.29 -1.52
N GLN A 19 8.17 27.84 -1.70
CA GLN A 19 9.02 28.26 -2.80
C GLN A 19 8.51 27.79 -4.17
N SER A 20 7.89 26.61 -4.22
CA SER A 20 7.33 26.04 -5.46
C SER A 20 5.90 26.48 -5.73
N GLY A 21 5.17 26.99 -4.74
CA GLY A 21 3.73 27.27 -4.81
C GLY A 21 2.89 25.99 -4.98
N ALA A 22 3.43 24.83 -4.58
CA ALA A 22 2.76 23.55 -4.75
C ALA A 22 1.64 23.31 -3.73
N ASP A 23 0.64 22.48 -4.10
CA ASP A 23 -0.45 22.06 -3.19
C ASP A 23 0.07 21.14 -2.10
N ALA A 24 1.12 20.36 -2.38
CA ALA A 24 1.77 19.47 -1.43
C ALA A 24 3.28 19.44 -1.59
N ALA A 25 3.98 19.00 -0.54
CA ALA A 25 5.39 18.64 -0.62
C ALA A 25 5.59 17.19 -0.16
N ALA A 26 6.60 16.50 -0.70
CA ALA A 26 6.93 15.13 -0.37
C ALA A 26 8.42 14.93 -0.07
N CYS A 27 8.73 13.98 0.81
CA CYS A 27 10.10 13.59 1.16
C CYS A 27 10.35 12.09 0.99
N GLY A 28 11.61 11.68 1.04
CA GLY A 28 12.02 10.29 1.03
C GLY A 28 11.65 9.55 2.32
N LEU A 29 11.42 8.24 2.21
CA LEU A 29 11.10 7.31 3.31
C LEU A 29 12.19 6.25 3.43
N PRO A 30 13.16 6.40 4.33
CA PRO A 30 14.08 5.32 4.66
C PRO A 30 13.40 4.28 5.54
N TYR A 31 13.55 3.00 5.19
CA TYR A 31 13.27 1.88 6.08
C TYR A 31 14.50 1.58 6.91
N LEU A 32 14.31 1.47 8.22
CA LEU A 32 15.35 1.17 9.20
C LEU A 32 15.06 -0.18 9.84
N TRP A 33 15.98 -1.12 9.69
CA TRP A 33 15.90 -2.44 10.32
C TRP A 33 16.59 -2.47 11.68
N PRO A 34 16.19 -3.37 12.60
CA PRO A 34 16.83 -3.52 13.92
C PRO A 34 18.31 -3.88 13.85
N ASP A 35 18.77 -4.48 12.73
CA ASP A 35 20.17 -4.84 12.50
C ASP A 35 21.02 -3.67 11.94
N GLY A 36 20.44 -2.47 11.88
CA GLY A 36 21.09 -1.26 11.38
C GLY A 36 21.10 -1.11 9.86
N LYS A 37 20.55 -2.08 9.12
CA LYS A 37 20.37 -1.91 7.69
C LYS A 37 19.38 -0.80 7.38
N GLN A 38 19.64 -0.10 6.30
CA GLN A 38 18.77 0.95 5.78
C GLN A 38 18.50 0.70 4.30
N SER A 39 17.28 0.97 3.85
CA SER A 39 16.98 1.15 2.43
C SER A 39 16.13 2.40 2.28
N VAL A 40 16.52 3.28 1.38
CA VAL A 40 15.65 4.40 1.02
C VAL A 40 14.69 3.89 -0.06
N GLN A 41 13.41 3.90 0.24
CA GLN A 41 12.44 3.84 -0.85
C GLN A 41 12.45 5.21 -1.52
N ALA A 42 12.99 5.25 -2.72
CA ALA A 42 12.84 6.41 -3.57
C ALA A 42 11.34 6.55 -3.86
N GLN A 43 10.76 7.66 -3.47
CA GLN A 43 9.42 8.01 -3.90
C GLN A 43 9.48 8.48 -5.36
N LEU A 44 9.21 9.71 -5.62
CA LEU A 44 9.45 10.31 -6.93
C LEU A 44 10.85 10.97 -6.93
N PRO A 45 11.50 11.11 -8.09
CA PRO A 45 12.68 11.97 -8.22
C PRO A 45 12.37 13.39 -7.72
N ALA A 46 13.38 14.07 -7.15
CA ALA A 46 13.23 15.45 -6.72
C ALA A 46 12.82 16.36 -7.90
N GLY A 47 11.88 17.26 -7.65
CA GLY A 47 11.35 18.16 -8.66
C GLY A 47 9.93 18.62 -8.36
N VAL A 48 9.35 19.39 -9.28
CA VAL A 48 7.96 19.86 -9.20
C VAL A 48 7.14 19.16 -10.27
N TYR A 49 6.04 18.55 -9.85
CA TYR A 49 5.10 17.81 -10.70
C TYR A 49 3.79 18.56 -10.79
N GLY A 50 3.34 18.86 -12.01
CA GLY A 50 1.98 19.34 -12.28
C GLY A 50 0.98 18.18 -12.38
N GLU A 51 -0.27 18.49 -12.70
CA GLU A 51 -1.40 17.53 -12.78
C GLU A 51 -1.08 16.26 -13.58
N ALA A 52 -0.50 16.43 -14.78
CA ALA A 52 -0.14 15.28 -15.63
C ALA A 52 0.88 14.36 -14.97
N GLY A 53 1.90 14.94 -14.33
CA GLY A 53 2.92 14.19 -13.60
C GLY A 53 2.37 13.49 -12.36
N ILE A 54 1.52 14.17 -11.60
CA ILE A 54 0.80 13.59 -10.44
C ILE A 54 -0.07 12.42 -10.91
N ARG A 55 -0.87 12.64 -11.96
CA ARG A 55 -1.73 11.59 -12.51
C ARG A 55 -0.94 10.35 -12.90
N GLU A 56 0.12 10.53 -13.69
CA GLU A 56 0.94 9.43 -14.19
C GLU A 56 1.72 8.72 -13.09
N LYS A 57 2.34 9.48 -12.18
CA LYS A 57 3.32 8.95 -11.20
C LYS A 57 2.71 8.52 -9.87
N LEU A 58 1.53 9.03 -9.51
CA LEU A 58 0.87 8.74 -8.24
C LEU A 58 -0.54 8.18 -8.42
N VAL A 59 -1.44 8.91 -9.08
CA VAL A 59 -2.86 8.53 -9.13
C VAL A 59 -3.05 7.20 -9.84
N LEU A 60 -2.52 7.04 -11.05
CA LEU A 60 -2.69 5.81 -11.81
C LEU A 60 -1.98 4.60 -11.16
N PRO A 61 -0.74 4.72 -10.63
CA PRO A 61 -0.12 3.65 -9.85
C PRO A 61 -0.91 3.24 -8.61
N LEU A 62 -1.38 4.19 -7.80
CA LEU A 62 -2.22 3.90 -6.63
C LEU A 62 -3.56 3.28 -7.00
N THR A 63 -4.09 3.60 -8.18
CA THR A 63 -5.32 2.99 -8.67
C THR A 63 -5.16 1.51 -8.95
N GLY A 64 -4.13 1.07 -9.68
CA GLY A 64 -4.07 -0.29 -10.16
C GLY A 64 -2.72 -0.99 -10.23
N ASP A 65 -1.61 -0.30 -9.99
CA ASP A 65 -0.28 -0.87 -10.26
C ASP A 65 0.46 -1.34 -9.00
N ARG A 66 -0.23 -1.50 -7.87
CA ARG A 66 0.37 -1.84 -6.57
C ARG A 66 1.29 -3.07 -6.58
N LEU A 67 1.02 -4.03 -7.46
CA LEU A 67 1.81 -5.27 -7.58
C LEU A 67 3.05 -5.12 -8.45
N THR A 68 3.06 -4.15 -9.35
CA THR A 68 4.09 -3.97 -10.37
C THR A 68 5.02 -2.79 -10.08
N GLN A 69 4.68 -1.95 -9.13
CA GLN A 69 5.48 -0.78 -8.76
C GLN A 69 6.56 -1.15 -7.74
N PRO A 70 7.81 -0.76 -7.99
CA PRO A 70 8.90 -0.95 -7.04
C PRO A 70 8.74 -0.09 -5.79
N VAL A 71 7.99 1.00 -5.88
CA VAL A 71 7.80 1.99 -4.83
C VAL A 71 6.31 2.21 -4.57
N PHE A 72 5.92 2.08 -3.31
CA PHE A 72 4.57 2.40 -2.88
C PHE A 72 4.50 3.83 -2.35
N ASN A 73 3.82 4.70 -3.07
CA ASN A 73 3.66 6.11 -2.74
C ASN A 73 2.38 6.42 -1.92
N GLY A 74 1.76 5.42 -1.34
CA GLY A 74 0.50 5.56 -0.59
C GLY A 74 0.69 5.86 0.91
N TYR A 75 1.91 6.09 1.40
CA TYR A 75 2.15 6.45 2.80
C TYR A 75 1.91 7.94 3.04
N SER A 76 0.90 8.29 3.82
CA SER A 76 0.54 9.68 4.11
C SER A 76 1.63 10.45 4.87
N VAL A 77 2.42 9.75 5.65
CA VAL A 77 3.50 10.31 6.49
C VAL A 77 4.64 10.99 5.71
N CYS A 78 4.74 10.74 4.40
CA CYS A 78 5.78 11.32 3.56
C CYS A 78 5.42 12.68 2.98
N TYR A 79 4.21 13.15 3.22
CA TYR A 79 3.67 14.34 2.57
C TYR A 79 3.32 15.43 3.57
N LEU A 80 3.54 16.67 3.15
CA LEU A 80 2.91 17.85 3.74
C LEU A 80 1.74 18.25 2.83
N PHE A 81 0.51 18.14 3.36
CA PHE A 81 -0.73 18.37 2.64
C PHE A 81 -1.30 19.77 2.88
N SER A 82 -1.99 20.35 1.90
CA SER A 82 -2.81 21.55 2.09
C SER A 82 -4.11 21.20 2.83
N THR A 83 -4.27 21.76 4.02
CA THR A 83 -5.51 21.61 4.82
C THR A 83 -6.72 22.24 4.12
N GLU A 84 -6.51 23.30 3.35
CA GLU A 84 -7.56 23.94 2.56
C GLU A 84 -8.10 22.98 1.50
N LEU A 85 -7.21 22.31 0.75
CA LEU A 85 -7.60 21.33 -0.27
C LEU A 85 -8.35 20.15 0.35
N ILE A 86 -7.88 19.64 1.50
CA ILE A 86 -8.55 18.58 2.25
C ILE A 86 -9.97 19.00 2.64
N ARG A 87 -10.14 20.18 3.23
CA ARG A 87 -11.45 20.67 3.68
C ARG A 87 -12.40 20.95 2.51
N LYS A 88 -11.90 21.62 1.46
CA LYS A 88 -12.68 21.95 0.25
C LYS A 88 -13.27 20.70 -0.42
N ASN A 89 -12.52 19.61 -0.45
CA ASN A 89 -12.92 18.37 -1.13
C ASN A 89 -13.46 17.30 -0.16
N HIS A 90 -13.62 17.63 1.14
CA HIS A 90 -14.11 16.71 2.18
C HIS A 90 -13.33 15.40 2.23
N ILE A 91 -12.01 15.47 2.02
CA ILE A 91 -11.14 14.29 2.05
C ILE A 91 -10.98 13.82 3.50
N THR A 92 -11.20 12.55 3.76
CA THR A 92 -11.15 11.98 5.11
C THR A 92 -10.32 10.71 5.17
N PHE A 93 -9.64 10.51 6.31
CA PHE A 93 -9.15 9.19 6.67
C PHE A 93 -10.33 8.33 7.12
N ASP A 94 -10.54 7.19 6.47
CA ASP A 94 -11.63 6.30 6.84
C ASP A 94 -11.20 4.84 6.66
N GLY A 95 -11.28 4.10 7.74
CA GLY A 95 -10.96 2.69 7.79
C GLY A 95 -9.82 2.38 8.76
N PRO A 96 -9.77 1.14 9.24
CA PRO A 96 -8.75 0.70 10.18
C PRO A 96 -7.47 0.18 9.51
N TYR A 97 -7.45 0.12 8.16
CA TYR A 97 -6.35 -0.47 7.41
C TYR A 97 -6.38 -0.03 5.93
N LEU A 98 -5.23 0.27 5.36
CA LEU A 98 -5.06 0.80 4.00
C LEU A 98 -5.71 2.17 3.77
N GLU A 99 -6.10 2.86 4.83
CA GLU A 99 -6.72 4.18 4.80
C GLU A 99 -5.78 5.24 4.19
N ASP A 100 -4.48 5.12 4.43
CA ASP A 100 -3.45 5.97 3.84
C ASP A 100 -3.49 5.97 2.32
N GLU A 101 -3.59 4.79 1.71
CA GLU A 101 -3.63 4.64 0.25
C GLU A 101 -4.81 5.38 -0.36
N LEU A 102 -5.99 5.27 0.26
CA LEU A 102 -7.20 5.92 -0.22
C LEU A 102 -7.16 7.43 0.00
N PHE A 103 -6.64 7.88 1.15
CA PHE A 103 -6.46 9.29 1.44
C PHE A 103 -5.50 9.95 0.44
N VAL A 104 -4.34 9.34 0.22
CA VAL A 104 -3.34 9.84 -0.72
C VAL A 104 -3.88 9.84 -2.16
N LEU A 105 -4.58 8.75 -2.56
CA LEU A 105 -5.23 8.69 -3.86
C LEU A 105 -6.23 9.82 -4.06
N GLU A 106 -7.16 10.01 -3.11
CA GLU A 106 -8.18 11.05 -3.21
C GLU A 106 -7.58 12.45 -3.18
N TYR A 107 -6.56 12.68 -2.32
CA TYR A 107 -5.86 13.95 -2.28
C TYR A 107 -5.26 14.32 -3.64
N PHE A 108 -4.50 13.41 -4.24
CA PHE A 108 -3.83 13.69 -5.52
C PHE A 108 -4.75 13.65 -6.73
N CYS A 109 -5.96 13.14 -6.62
CA CYS A 109 -7.01 13.39 -7.62
C CYS A 109 -7.51 14.83 -7.63
N ASN A 110 -7.25 15.62 -6.57
CA ASN A 110 -7.69 17.00 -6.42
C ASN A 110 -6.54 18.02 -6.42
N ALA A 111 -5.29 17.55 -6.30
CA ALA A 111 -4.12 18.41 -6.30
C ALA A 111 -3.64 18.72 -7.72
N HIS A 112 -3.20 19.97 -7.95
CA HIS A 112 -2.67 20.43 -9.23
C HIS A 112 -1.15 20.39 -9.27
N SER A 113 -0.48 20.36 -8.11
CA SER A 113 0.99 20.42 -8.04
C SER A 113 1.54 19.72 -6.80
N LEU A 114 2.73 19.11 -6.96
CA LEU A 114 3.48 18.43 -5.91
C LEU A 114 4.96 18.78 -6.06
N ALA A 115 5.59 19.27 -4.99
CA ALA A 115 7.03 19.43 -4.92
C ALA A 115 7.66 18.25 -4.15
N VAL A 116 8.73 17.68 -4.68
CA VAL A 116 9.39 16.48 -4.12
C VAL A 116 10.85 16.79 -3.81
N THR A 117 11.30 16.41 -2.63
CA THR A 117 12.72 16.32 -2.27
C THR A 117 13.13 14.86 -2.08
N ASP A 118 14.35 14.52 -2.44
CA ASP A 118 14.97 13.22 -2.21
C ASP A 118 15.52 13.04 -0.78
N GLN A 119 15.44 14.09 0.04
CA GLN A 119 15.90 14.02 1.43
C GLN A 119 15.05 13.00 2.22
N PRO A 120 15.70 12.09 2.98
CA PRO A 120 15.04 11.07 3.78
C PRO A 120 14.58 11.66 5.12
N LEU A 121 13.45 12.37 5.13
CA LEU A 121 13.01 13.15 6.29
C LEU A 121 12.06 12.40 7.24
N TYR A 122 11.58 11.22 6.88
CA TYR A 122 10.74 10.38 7.75
C TYR A 122 11.40 9.02 7.95
N ARG A 123 11.70 8.65 9.19
CA ARG A 123 12.32 7.37 9.57
C ARG A 123 11.25 6.34 9.88
N TYR A 124 11.13 5.33 9.04
CA TYR A 124 10.23 4.21 9.24
C TYR A 124 10.97 3.03 9.87
N PHE A 125 10.68 2.73 11.14
CA PHE A 125 11.32 1.64 11.87
C PHE A 125 10.59 0.31 11.66
N LEU A 126 11.28 -0.64 11.04
CA LEU A 126 10.76 -1.99 10.85
C LEU A 126 11.10 -2.86 12.06
N HIS A 127 10.12 -3.15 12.89
CA HIS A 127 10.26 -4.08 14.02
C HIS A 127 9.10 -5.08 14.05
N GLY A 128 9.30 -6.18 14.79
CA GLY A 128 8.34 -7.30 14.82
C GLY A 128 6.97 -6.98 15.45
N GLU A 129 6.86 -5.86 16.15
CA GLU A 129 5.63 -5.40 16.84
C GLU A 129 4.81 -4.38 16.00
N SER A 130 5.20 -4.14 14.74
CA SER A 130 4.42 -3.27 13.86
C SER A 130 2.99 -3.80 13.68
N ALA A 131 2.01 -2.91 13.70
CA ALA A 131 0.57 -3.25 13.55
C ALA A 131 0.28 -4.10 12.30
N THR A 132 1.08 -3.92 11.24
CA THR A 132 0.97 -4.69 9.99
C THR A 132 1.45 -6.14 10.11
N HIS A 133 2.09 -6.51 11.21
CA HIS A 133 2.60 -7.86 11.48
C HIS A 133 1.70 -8.67 12.40
N HIS A 134 0.68 -8.04 13.01
CA HIS A 134 -0.29 -8.70 13.88
C HIS A 134 -1.46 -9.31 13.12
N TYR A 135 -1.98 -10.42 13.66
CA TYR A 135 -3.15 -11.08 13.10
C TYR A 135 -4.41 -10.21 13.20
N MET A 136 -5.00 -9.89 12.08
CA MET A 136 -6.29 -9.19 11.99
C MET A 136 -7.41 -10.19 11.71
N LYS A 137 -8.24 -10.49 12.73
CA LYS A 137 -9.33 -11.49 12.64
C LYS A 137 -10.37 -11.13 11.56
N ASN A 138 -10.68 -9.87 11.43
CA ASN A 138 -11.70 -9.35 10.50
C ASN A 138 -11.10 -8.79 9.19
N PHE A 139 -9.89 -9.19 8.82
CA PHE A 139 -9.24 -8.72 7.60
C PHE A 139 -10.13 -8.82 6.34
N PRO A 140 -10.89 -9.92 6.12
CA PRO A 140 -11.74 -10.02 4.94
C PRO A 140 -12.82 -8.94 4.84
N GLN A 141 -13.38 -8.50 5.98
CA GLN A 141 -14.39 -7.45 6.04
C GLN A 141 -13.75 -6.07 5.86
N VAL A 142 -12.60 -5.86 6.48
CA VAL A 142 -11.81 -4.63 6.34
C VAL A 142 -11.38 -4.43 4.89
N PHE A 143 -10.89 -5.49 4.25
CA PHE A 143 -10.50 -5.44 2.85
C PHE A 143 -11.69 -5.20 1.90
N ALA A 144 -12.85 -5.82 2.16
CA ALA A 144 -14.06 -5.56 1.38
C ALA A 144 -14.45 -4.07 1.44
N ARG A 145 -14.44 -3.47 2.64
CA ARG A 145 -14.72 -2.04 2.82
C ARG A 145 -13.70 -1.14 2.11
N PHE A 146 -12.41 -1.50 2.16
CA PHE A 146 -11.37 -0.81 1.39
C PHE A 146 -11.70 -0.83 -0.12
N MET A 147 -12.07 -2.00 -0.66
CA MET A 147 -12.41 -2.14 -2.07
C MET A 147 -13.65 -1.35 -2.47
N GLU A 148 -14.71 -1.33 -1.64
CA GLU A 148 -15.91 -0.52 -1.86
C GLU A 148 -15.57 0.98 -1.94
N ARG A 149 -14.75 1.48 -1.03
CA ARG A 149 -14.29 2.87 -1.05
C ARG A 149 -13.41 3.17 -2.26
N LYS A 150 -12.48 2.28 -2.58
CA LYS A 150 -11.62 2.44 -3.76
C LYS A 150 -12.46 2.48 -5.04
N GLU A 151 -13.48 1.64 -5.15
CA GLU A 151 -14.43 1.65 -6.25
C GLU A 151 -15.16 3.00 -6.38
N ALA A 152 -15.63 3.54 -5.27
CA ALA A 152 -16.28 4.86 -5.25
C ALA A 152 -15.32 5.97 -5.72
N LEU A 153 -14.05 5.95 -5.31
CA LEU A 153 -13.04 6.91 -5.77
C LEU A 153 -12.71 6.74 -7.26
N VAL A 154 -12.52 5.50 -7.71
CA VAL A 154 -12.25 5.21 -9.12
C VAL A 154 -13.38 5.71 -10.01
N ALA A 155 -14.64 5.49 -9.61
CA ALA A 155 -15.82 6.00 -10.30
C ALA A 155 -15.89 7.54 -10.26
N LYS A 156 -15.72 8.13 -9.06
CA LYS A 156 -15.76 9.60 -8.84
C LYS A 156 -14.79 10.35 -9.75
N TYR A 157 -13.59 9.83 -9.93
CA TYR A 157 -12.52 10.49 -10.70
C TYR A 157 -12.30 9.92 -12.10
N GLY A 158 -13.18 9.02 -12.58
CA GLY A 158 -13.12 8.46 -13.93
C GLY A 158 -11.84 7.70 -14.26
N LEU A 159 -11.29 6.96 -13.29
CA LEU A 159 -9.99 6.29 -13.41
C LEU A 159 -10.08 4.91 -14.10
N GLU A 160 -11.26 4.33 -14.24
CA GLU A 160 -11.50 2.99 -14.79
C GLU A 160 -10.91 2.83 -16.19
N SER A 161 -11.15 3.80 -17.08
CA SER A 161 -10.65 3.75 -18.46
C SER A 161 -9.13 3.75 -18.56
N SER A 162 -8.45 4.37 -17.59
CA SER A 162 -6.99 4.45 -17.55
C SER A 162 -6.35 3.22 -16.88
N ARG A 163 -7.10 2.48 -16.08
CA ARG A 163 -6.65 1.26 -15.36
C ARG A 163 -7.77 0.21 -15.33
N PRO A 164 -8.14 -0.40 -16.45
CA PRO A 164 -9.30 -1.31 -16.53
C PRO A 164 -9.18 -2.56 -15.63
N GLN A 165 -7.95 -2.98 -15.29
CA GLN A 165 -7.69 -4.14 -14.41
C GLN A 165 -7.38 -3.74 -12.96
N TRP A 166 -7.70 -2.50 -12.55
CA TRP A 166 -7.39 -2.00 -11.21
C TRP A 166 -7.97 -2.88 -10.10
N ARG A 167 -9.18 -3.41 -10.32
CA ARG A 167 -9.89 -4.23 -9.33
C ARG A 167 -9.20 -5.56 -9.13
N GLU A 168 -8.84 -6.23 -10.20
CA GLU A 168 -8.13 -7.52 -10.17
C GLU A 168 -6.72 -7.36 -9.57
N SER A 169 -6.02 -6.29 -9.91
CA SER A 169 -4.71 -5.97 -9.34
C SER A 169 -4.80 -5.69 -7.84
N SER A 170 -5.80 -4.92 -7.40
CA SER A 170 -6.04 -4.65 -5.97
C SER A 170 -6.43 -5.92 -5.20
N ASN A 171 -7.27 -6.76 -5.79
CA ASN A 171 -7.65 -8.06 -5.21
C ASN A 171 -6.45 -8.98 -5.05
N TRP A 172 -5.54 -9.03 -6.02
CA TRP A 172 -4.28 -9.77 -5.87
C TRP A 172 -3.41 -9.24 -4.73
N ALA A 173 -3.28 -7.92 -4.60
CA ALA A 173 -2.54 -7.32 -3.50
C ALA A 173 -3.16 -7.70 -2.15
N GLY A 174 -4.49 -7.58 -2.02
CA GLY A 174 -5.24 -7.99 -0.84
C GLY A 174 -5.10 -9.48 -0.52
N LEU A 175 -5.05 -10.34 -1.54
CA LEU A 175 -4.85 -11.77 -1.38
C LEU A 175 -3.48 -12.09 -0.78
N LEU A 176 -2.41 -11.44 -1.26
CA LEU A 176 -1.07 -11.63 -0.68
C LEU A 176 -1.00 -11.17 0.78
N ILE A 177 -1.70 -10.07 1.12
CA ILE A 177 -1.82 -9.60 2.50
C ILE A 177 -2.62 -10.61 3.34
N ALA A 178 -3.76 -11.10 2.83
CA ALA A 178 -4.59 -12.10 3.51
C ALA A 178 -3.82 -13.38 3.85
N VAL A 179 -3.01 -13.86 2.90
CA VAL A 179 -2.13 -15.03 3.14
C VAL A 179 -1.15 -14.73 4.26
N GLY A 180 -0.47 -13.58 4.23
CA GLY A 180 0.44 -13.16 5.29
C GLY A 180 -0.23 -13.06 6.66
N ASN A 181 -1.42 -12.46 6.68
CA ASN A 181 -2.25 -12.30 7.87
C ASN A 181 -2.66 -13.66 8.48
N GLU A 182 -3.15 -14.61 7.66
CA GLU A 182 -3.56 -15.92 8.19
C GLU A 182 -2.38 -16.73 8.75
N TYR A 183 -1.16 -16.51 8.26
CA TYR A 183 0.04 -17.15 8.79
C TYR A 183 0.84 -16.27 9.78
N ALA A 184 0.26 -15.18 10.30
CA ALA A 184 0.88 -14.37 11.36
C ALA A 184 1.15 -15.23 12.62
N ARG A 185 2.22 -14.91 13.35
CA ARG A 185 2.65 -15.72 14.52
C ARG A 185 1.60 -15.76 15.62
N ASP A 186 0.96 -14.64 15.87
CA ASP A 186 -0.04 -14.41 16.91
C ASP A 186 -1.47 -14.86 16.53
N ASN A 187 -1.65 -15.46 15.33
CA ASN A 187 -2.96 -15.97 14.93
C ASN A 187 -3.33 -17.20 15.81
N PRO A 188 -4.44 -17.17 16.56
CA PRO A 188 -4.82 -18.26 17.48
C PRO A 188 -5.35 -19.52 16.77
N LYS A 189 -5.59 -19.46 15.46
CA LYS A 189 -6.09 -20.59 14.67
C LYS A 189 -5.05 -21.71 14.57
N SER A 190 -5.51 -22.97 14.58
CA SER A 190 -4.67 -24.10 14.22
C SER A 190 -4.20 -24.03 12.77
N ILE A 191 -3.11 -24.68 12.43
CA ILE A 191 -2.55 -24.71 11.07
C ILE A 191 -3.58 -25.17 10.02
N ARG A 192 -4.42 -26.16 10.37
CA ARG A 192 -5.50 -26.62 9.47
C ARG A 192 -6.55 -25.54 9.24
N GLN A 193 -6.92 -24.81 10.29
CA GLN A 193 -7.87 -23.69 10.18
C GLN A 193 -7.31 -22.54 9.36
N ARG A 194 -6.02 -22.21 9.52
CA ARG A 194 -5.35 -21.18 8.70
C ARG A 194 -5.33 -21.57 7.23
N GLN A 195 -4.95 -22.80 6.90
CA GLN A 195 -4.96 -23.30 5.53
C GLN A 195 -6.37 -23.26 4.91
N LYS A 196 -7.39 -23.66 5.71
CA LYS A 196 -8.79 -23.59 5.27
C LYS A 196 -9.20 -22.15 4.98
N ALA A 197 -8.89 -21.21 5.87
CA ALA A 197 -9.22 -19.79 5.71
C ALA A 197 -8.56 -19.19 4.46
N VAL A 198 -7.28 -19.47 4.20
CA VAL A 198 -6.60 -19.05 2.97
C VAL A 198 -7.29 -19.62 1.73
N LYS A 199 -7.61 -20.92 1.74
CA LYS A 199 -8.30 -21.56 0.62
C LYS A 199 -9.67 -20.92 0.35
N GLU A 200 -10.46 -20.71 1.41
CA GLU A 200 -11.79 -20.08 1.31
C GLU A 200 -11.69 -18.63 0.79
N PHE A 201 -10.68 -17.88 1.23
CA PHE A 201 -10.45 -16.53 0.73
C PHE A 201 -10.09 -16.52 -0.76
N CYS A 202 -9.20 -17.43 -1.20
CA CYS A 202 -8.84 -17.59 -2.61
C CYS A 202 -10.00 -18.04 -3.51
N GLN A 203 -11.00 -18.74 -2.96
CA GLN A 203 -12.17 -19.24 -3.68
C GLN A 203 -13.30 -18.22 -3.82
N ARG A 204 -13.17 -17.02 -3.28
CA ARG A 204 -14.15 -15.96 -3.52
C ARG A 204 -14.14 -15.57 -4.99
N PRO A 205 -15.31 -15.30 -5.60
CA PRO A 205 -15.40 -15.03 -7.04
C PRO A 205 -14.46 -13.93 -7.52
N GLU A 206 -14.35 -12.84 -6.77
CA GLU A 206 -13.46 -11.71 -7.07
C GLU A 206 -11.97 -12.09 -7.00
N MET A 207 -11.60 -12.98 -6.08
CA MET A 207 -10.22 -13.48 -5.94
C MET A 207 -9.89 -14.49 -7.04
N GLU A 208 -10.80 -15.40 -7.35
CA GLU A 208 -10.62 -16.36 -8.47
C GLU A 208 -10.45 -15.62 -9.79
N LYS A 209 -11.24 -14.56 -10.02
CA LYS A 209 -11.11 -13.71 -11.21
C LYS A 209 -9.72 -13.07 -11.25
N ALA A 210 -9.29 -12.44 -10.16
CA ALA A 210 -7.97 -11.82 -10.06
C ALA A 210 -6.83 -12.83 -10.32
N ILE A 211 -6.90 -14.03 -9.70
CA ILE A 211 -5.91 -15.11 -9.88
C ILE A 211 -5.81 -15.55 -11.33
N ARG A 212 -6.93 -15.60 -12.04
CA ARG A 212 -6.99 -16.02 -13.45
C ARG A 212 -6.46 -14.94 -14.39
N GLU A 213 -6.85 -13.69 -14.18
CA GLU A 213 -6.67 -12.60 -15.14
C GLU A 213 -5.36 -11.83 -14.95
N ILE A 214 -4.83 -11.78 -13.73
CA ILE A 214 -3.57 -11.09 -13.43
C ILE A 214 -2.44 -12.09 -13.20
N ALA A 215 -1.34 -11.91 -13.91
CA ALA A 215 -0.06 -12.55 -13.59
C ALA A 215 0.82 -11.53 -12.86
N PRO A 216 0.94 -11.60 -11.52
CA PRO A 216 1.78 -10.65 -10.79
C PRO A 216 3.22 -10.70 -11.31
N ALA A 217 3.73 -9.54 -11.70
CA ALA A 217 5.12 -9.36 -12.16
C ALA A 217 5.80 -8.30 -11.30
N GLY A 218 7.12 -8.32 -11.24
CA GLY A 218 7.89 -7.33 -10.44
C GLY A 218 7.81 -7.53 -8.93
N LEU A 219 7.21 -8.61 -8.44
CA LEU A 219 7.21 -8.95 -7.03
C LEU A 219 8.61 -9.38 -6.56
N SER A 220 8.90 -9.16 -5.27
CA SER A 220 10.08 -9.77 -4.66
C SER A 220 10.03 -11.31 -4.79
N PRO A 221 11.18 -12.02 -4.83
CA PRO A 221 11.21 -13.47 -5.03
C PRO A 221 10.30 -14.24 -4.07
N ASN A 222 10.25 -13.83 -2.79
CA ASN A 222 9.38 -14.44 -1.79
C ASN A 222 7.88 -14.23 -2.10
N LYS A 223 7.48 -13.03 -2.48
CA LYS A 223 6.10 -12.74 -2.86
C LYS A 223 5.72 -13.45 -4.15
N GLN A 224 6.64 -13.53 -5.11
CA GLN A 224 6.42 -14.26 -6.37
C GLN A 224 6.22 -15.76 -6.12
N MET A 225 7.00 -16.35 -5.22
CA MET A 225 6.81 -17.76 -4.83
C MET A 225 5.43 -17.99 -4.20
N VAL A 226 5.00 -17.13 -3.29
CA VAL A 226 3.65 -17.19 -2.68
C VAL A 226 2.58 -17.09 -3.78
N ALA A 227 2.70 -16.14 -4.69
CA ALA A 227 1.75 -15.95 -5.79
C ALA A 227 1.66 -17.20 -6.69
N ASN A 228 2.79 -17.82 -7.01
CA ASN A 228 2.84 -19.05 -7.82
C ASN A 228 2.17 -20.23 -7.09
N LEU A 229 2.40 -20.39 -5.79
CA LEU A 229 1.76 -21.44 -4.99
C LEU A 229 0.24 -21.24 -4.90
N VAL A 230 -0.22 -20.00 -4.77
CA VAL A 230 -1.66 -19.68 -4.79
C VAL A 230 -2.28 -20.00 -6.14
N ARG A 231 -1.66 -19.56 -7.25
CA ARG A 231 -2.12 -19.85 -8.62
C ARG A 231 -2.20 -21.35 -8.91
N GLY A 232 -1.19 -22.10 -8.47
CA GLY A 232 -1.14 -23.55 -8.61
C GLY A 232 -2.04 -24.29 -7.63
N LYS A 233 -2.75 -23.59 -6.74
CA LYS A 233 -3.57 -24.18 -5.67
C LYS A 233 -2.77 -25.09 -4.71
N HIS A 234 -1.47 -24.86 -4.59
CA HIS A 234 -0.56 -25.67 -3.75
C HIS A 234 -0.62 -25.22 -2.28
N PHE A 235 -1.81 -25.22 -1.69
CA PHE A 235 -2.05 -24.69 -0.34
C PHE A 235 -1.31 -25.46 0.76
N PHE A 236 -1.07 -26.76 0.57
CA PHE A 236 -0.25 -27.53 1.51
C PHE A 236 1.20 -27.02 1.53
N THR A 237 1.83 -26.91 0.37
CA THR A 237 3.20 -26.40 0.23
C THR A 237 3.31 -24.97 0.77
N LEU A 238 2.33 -24.11 0.46
CA LEU A 238 2.22 -22.75 1.00
C LEU A 238 2.20 -22.77 2.54
N THR A 239 1.41 -23.66 3.14
CA THR A 239 1.34 -23.81 4.58
C THR A 239 2.69 -24.22 5.18
N GLN A 240 3.39 -25.21 4.57
CA GLN A 240 4.70 -25.64 5.07
C GLN A 240 5.74 -24.51 4.96
N LEU A 241 5.72 -23.75 3.87
CA LEU A 241 6.59 -22.59 3.70
C LEU A 241 6.44 -21.58 4.85
N TYR A 242 5.20 -21.22 5.18
CA TYR A 242 4.94 -20.27 6.27
C TYR A 242 5.23 -20.85 7.66
N ARG A 243 5.02 -22.16 7.87
CA ARG A 243 5.43 -22.84 9.11
C ARG A 243 6.93 -22.68 9.35
N LEU A 244 7.74 -22.95 8.33
CA LEU A 244 9.19 -22.81 8.43
C LEU A 244 9.61 -21.35 8.63
N LYS A 245 9.05 -20.43 7.83
CA LYS A 245 9.37 -18.99 7.88
C LYS A 245 9.02 -18.37 9.24
N ASN A 246 7.84 -18.65 9.75
CA ASN A 246 7.29 -17.98 10.93
C ASN A 246 7.47 -18.81 12.21
N ARG A 247 8.01 -20.02 12.11
CA ARG A 247 8.19 -20.96 13.24
C ARG A 247 6.88 -21.23 14.00
N ILE A 248 5.79 -21.50 13.27
CA ILE A 248 4.42 -21.73 13.78
C ILE A 248 3.99 -23.18 13.57
#